data_d2b3cccb32155fab615fa42f4a72bc5a
#
_entry.id   d2b3cccb32155fab615fa42f4a72bc5a
#
_cell.length_a   1.000
_cell.length_b   1.000
_cell.length_c   1.000
_cell.angle_alpha   90.00
_cell.angle_beta   90.00
_cell.angle_gamma   90.00
#
_symmetry.space_group_name_H-M   'P 1'
#
loop_
_entity.id
_entity.type
_entity.pdbx_description
1 polymer ?
#
loop_
_entity_poly.entity_id
_entity_poly.type
_entity_poly.pdbx_seq_one_letter_code
_entity_poly.pdbx_strand_id
1 'polypeptide(L)'
;MNTEILKVDRDNLGGVSMAHAGEIIRSGGLVAFPTETVYGLGGDALNPKSSKKIYEAKGRPSDNPLIVHIADIDAIRKIAILDESCYEIKDIEGTVNRLAEAFWPGPLTIILKKTDAVPYETTGGLDTVAIRMPSDKIAAVFIRESCGYVAAPSANISGRPSPTKVSHVIEDLSGRVDMIIDGGDVDIGLESTIVDLTEDRPYILRPGAVTEQMLRAVIPDVTVDKGLKKDSDAAPKAPGMKYRHYAPKGELTIVTGDIDRVIDYINDRAQVCKADLIKCGVICPDEHILRYKAPVVKCTGRLGDEEAVAKRLYSVLREFDAEGVEVIYSESFDSDGIGSAVMNRLIKAAGHKIVQV
;
A
#
# COMPACT_ATOMS: atom_id res chain seq x y z
N MET A 1 18.11 13.36 14.32
CA MET A 1 18.56 11.99 14.08
C MET A 1 19.25 11.96 12.73
N ASN A 2 20.35 11.23 12.56
CA ASN A 2 20.97 11.02 11.24
C ASN A 2 20.44 9.71 10.68
N THR A 3 19.88 9.74 9.48
CA THR A 3 19.34 8.53 8.80
C THR A 3 20.41 7.97 7.87
N GLU A 4 20.79 6.71 8.05
CA GLU A 4 21.70 6.01 7.16
C GLU A 4 21.00 5.59 5.87
N ILE A 5 21.71 5.59 4.73
CA ILE A 5 21.20 5.07 3.45
C ILE A 5 22.10 3.91 3.03
N LEU A 6 21.52 2.70 2.99
CA LEU A 6 22.19 1.48 2.56
C LEU A 6 21.75 1.16 1.12
N LYS A 7 22.64 1.34 0.14
CA LYS A 7 22.39 0.93 -1.24
C LYS A 7 22.56 -0.57 -1.41
N VAL A 8 21.59 -1.21 -2.04
CA VAL A 8 21.54 -2.66 -2.27
C VAL A 8 21.16 -2.95 -3.70
N ASP A 9 21.97 -3.74 -4.37
CA ASP A 9 21.64 -4.28 -5.69
C ASP A 9 20.81 -5.56 -5.54
N ARG A 10 19.59 -5.57 -6.09
CA ARG A 10 18.68 -6.74 -6.06
C ARG A 10 19.25 -7.98 -6.73
N ASP A 11 20.12 -7.78 -7.72
CA ASP A 11 20.73 -8.88 -8.50
C ASP A 11 22.01 -9.40 -7.86
N ASN A 12 22.59 -8.65 -6.90
CA ASN A 12 23.84 -9.01 -6.24
C ASN A 12 23.77 -8.80 -4.71
N LEU A 13 22.92 -9.56 -4.03
CA LEU A 13 22.77 -9.48 -2.57
C LEU A 13 23.99 -10.04 -1.80
N GLY A 14 24.83 -10.87 -2.45
CA GLY A 14 25.99 -11.48 -1.81
C GLY A 14 27.10 -10.52 -1.40
N GLY A 15 27.09 -9.30 -1.90
CA GLY A 15 28.09 -8.26 -1.61
C GLY A 15 27.70 -7.29 -0.48
N VAL A 16 26.46 -7.33 0.03
CA VAL A 16 25.95 -6.38 1.02
C VAL A 16 25.38 -7.12 2.23
N SER A 17 25.93 -6.84 3.40
CA SER A 17 25.44 -7.41 4.66
C SER A 17 24.20 -6.65 5.14
N MET A 18 23.08 -7.35 5.32
CA MET A 18 21.88 -6.83 6.00
C MET A 18 21.95 -6.94 7.52
N ALA A 19 23.04 -7.48 8.06
CA ALA A 19 23.18 -7.73 9.50
C ALA A 19 23.03 -6.46 10.34
N HIS A 20 23.58 -5.33 9.85
CA HIS A 20 23.44 -4.04 10.54
C HIS A 20 22.00 -3.54 10.53
N ALA A 21 21.29 -3.61 9.40
CA ALA A 21 19.87 -3.29 9.33
C ALA A 21 19.04 -4.18 10.27
N GLY A 22 19.36 -5.48 10.33
CA GLY A 22 18.75 -6.44 11.25
C GLY A 22 19.03 -6.09 12.72
N GLU A 23 20.24 -5.67 13.06
CA GLU A 23 20.60 -5.24 14.42
C GLU A 23 19.81 -4.01 14.86
N ILE A 24 19.63 -3.03 13.96
CA ILE A 24 18.78 -1.85 14.23
C ILE A 24 17.37 -2.30 14.65
N ILE A 25 16.73 -3.22 13.90
CA ILE A 25 15.40 -3.74 14.24
C ILE A 25 15.41 -4.46 15.60
N ARG A 26 16.36 -5.37 15.82
CA ARG A 26 16.48 -6.10 17.11
C ARG A 26 16.70 -5.18 18.30
N SER A 27 17.35 -4.04 18.08
CA SER A 27 17.57 -3.00 19.10
C SER A 27 16.35 -2.07 19.27
N GLY A 28 15.25 -2.31 18.55
CA GLY A 28 14.03 -1.52 18.61
C GLY A 28 14.09 -0.23 17.81
N GLY A 29 14.99 -0.13 16.81
CA GLY A 29 15.06 0.94 15.83
C GLY A 29 14.12 0.73 14.65
N LEU A 30 14.15 1.65 13.67
CA LEU A 30 13.29 1.68 12.50
C LEU A 30 14.10 1.65 11.20
N VAL A 31 13.76 0.78 10.27
CA VAL A 31 14.39 0.65 8.95
C VAL A 31 13.33 0.72 7.86
N ALA A 32 13.47 1.65 6.92
CA ALA A 32 12.65 1.63 5.71
C ALA A 32 13.28 0.69 4.67
N PHE A 33 12.46 -0.17 4.03
CA PHE A 33 12.94 -1.19 3.11
C PHE A 33 12.00 -1.35 1.90
N PRO A 34 12.53 -1.73 0.72
CA PRO A 34 11.72 -2.00 -0.45
C PRO A 34 10.94 -3.31 -0.30
N THR A 35 9.79 -3.36 -0.96
CA THR A 35 9.08 -4.60 -1.29
C THR A 35 8.69 -4.55 -2.76
N GLU A 36 8.11 -5.63 -3.30
CA GLU A 36 7.58 -5.63 -4.68
C GLU A 36 6.38 -4.69 -4.87
N THR A 37 5.72 -4.28 -3.78
CA THR A 37 4.53 -3.41 -3.82
C THR A 37 4.85 -1.93 -3.61
N VAL A 38 5.27 -1.56 -2.41
CA VAL A 38 5.69 -0.21 -2.00
C VAL A 38 6.78 -0.33 -0.94
N TYR A 39 7.53 0.73 -0.66
CA TYR A 39 8.46 0.73 0.47
C TYR A 39 7.71 0.62 1.80
N GLY A 40 8.20 -0.24 2.70
CA GLY A 40 7.70 -0.43 4.05
C GLY A 40 8.58 0.26 5.10
N LEU A 41 7.98 0.77 6.19
CA LEU A 41 8.70 1.25 7.37
C LEU A 41 8.67 0.15 8.43
N GLY A 42 9.79 -0.54 8.62
CA GLY A 42 9.95 -1.70 9.47
C GLY A 42 10.30 -1.38 10.92
N GLY A 43 9.73 -2.15 11.83
CA GLY A 43 10.11 -2.28 13.23
C GLY A 43 9.83 -3.69 13.73
N ASP A 44 10.38 -4.08 14.87
CA ASP A 44 10.11 -5.40 15.48
C ASP A 44 8.61 -5.53 15.83
N ALA A 45 7.92 -6.47 15.16
CA ALA A 45 6.48 -6.67 15.30
C ALA A 45 6.07 -7.19 16.69
N LEU A 46 6.98 -7.83 17.41
CA LEU A 46 6.73 -8.40 18.73
C LEU A 46 7.13 -7.45 19.87
N ASN A 47 7.67 -6.28 19.52
CA ASN A 47 8.06 -5.25 20.48
C ASN A 47 7.08 -4.06 20.44
N PRO A 48 6.24 -3.86 21.48
CA PRO A 48 5.26 -2.77 21.52
C PRO A 48 5.89 -1.37 21.40
N LYS A 49 7.15 -1.20 21.83
CA LYS A 49 7.86 0.08 21.71
C LYS A 49 8.22 0.38 20.25
N SER A 50 8.59 -0.63 19.47
CA SER A 50 8.89 -0.46 18.04
C SER A 50 7.64 -0.07 17.26
N SER A 51 6.49 -0.69 17.54
CA SER A 51 5.22 -0.31 16.93
C SER A 51 4.83 1.14 17.23
N LYS A 52 5.00 1.60 18.48
CA LYS A 52 4.77 3.02 18.84
C LYS A 52 5.68 3.97 18.06
N LYS A 53 6.96 3.65 17.92
CA LYS A 53 7.90 4.46 17.12
C LYS A 53 7.48 4.54 15.64
N ILE A 54 6.94 3.46 15.04
CA ILE A 54 6.42 3.48 13.67
C ILE A 54 5.27 4.50 13.55
N TYR A 55 4.31 4.48 14.46
CA TYR A 55 3.20 5.44 14.46
C TYR A 55 3.70 6.88 14.62
N GLU A 56 4.63 7.12 15.54
CA GLU A 56 5.23 8.44 15.78
C GLU A 56 6.00 8.96 14.55
N ALA A 57 6.88 8.14 13.95
CA ALA A 57 7.67 8.53 12.79
C ALA A 57 6.81 8.96 11.60
N LYS A 58 5.66 8.31 11.42
CA LYS A 58 4.71 8.57 10.34
C LYS A 58 3.65 9.64 10.67
N GLY A 59 3.43 9.98 11.93
CA GLY A 59 2.23 10.69 12.36
C GLY A 59 0.95 9.89 12.07
N ARG A 60 1.00 8.56 12.24
CA ARG A 60 -0.10 7.63 11.94
C ARG A 60 -0.98 7.43 13.18
N PRO A 61 -2.32 7.40 13.06
CA PRO A 61 -3.20 6.99 14.15
C PRO A 61 -2.87 5.58 14.64
N SER A 62 -2.80 5.38 15.95
CA SER A 62 -2.39 4.11 16.57
C SER A 62 -3.46 3.02 16.53
N ASP A 63 -4.72 3.36 16.18
CA ASP A 63 -5.82 2.43 15.94
C ASP A 63 -5.82 1.83 14.52
N ASN A 64 -4.87 2.22 13.67
CA ASN A 64 -4.73 1.74 12.31
C ASN A 64 -3.65 0.64 12.25
N PRO A 65 -4.02 -0.66 12.20
CA PRO A 65 -3.11 -1.77 12.43
C PRO A 65 -1.93 -1.81 11.46
N LEU A 66 -0.86 -2.51 11.86
CA LEU A 66 0.33 -2.76 11.05
C LEU A 66 0.25 -4.16 10.45
N ILE A 67 0.91 -4.37 9.30
CA ILE A 67 1.07 -5.69 8.67
C ILE A 67 2.38 -6.28 9.14
N VAL A 68 2.35 -7.50 9.69
CA VAL A 68 3.55 -8.25 10.06
C VAL A 68 4.09 -8.97 8.82
N HIS A 69 5.32 -8.63 8.45
CA HIS A 69 6.03 -9.25 7.34
C HIS A 69 6.91 -10.39 7.86
N ILE A 70 6.82 -11.54 7.20
CA ILE A 70 7.59 -12.75 7.49
C ILE A 70 8.41 -13.15 6.25
N ALA A 71 9.43 -13.97 6.43
CA ALA A 71 10.24 -14.51 5.33
C ALA A 71 10.24 -16.04 5.30
N ASP A 72 9.45 -16.67 6.15
CA ASP A 72 9.26 -18.10 6.26
C ASP A 72 7.80 -18.38 6.64
N ILE A 73 7.18 -19.39 5.97
CA ILE A 73 5.78 -19.75 6.21
C ILE A 73 5.56 -20.29 7.61
N ASP A 74 6.52 -21.01 8.18
CA ASP A 74 6.41 -21.60 9.52
C ASP A 74 6.33 -20.53 10.63
N ALA A 75 6.77 -19.31 10.32
CA ALA A 75 6.66 -18.17 11.23
C ALA A 75 5.20 -17.82 11.60
N ILE A 76 4.22 -18.18 10.77
CA ILE A 76 2.80 -17.94 11.04
C ILE A 76 2.38 -18.52 12.39
N ARG A 77 2.80 -19.76 12.72
CA ARG A 77 2.35 -20.50 13.91
C ARG A 77 2.70 -19.80 15.22
N LYS A 78 3.70 -18.92 15.22
CA LYS A 78 4.05 -18.14 16.41
C LYS A 78 3.11 -16.95 16.62
N ILE A 79 2.59 -16.36 15.54
CA ILE A 79 1.88 -15.07 15.58
C ILE A 79 0.37 -15.19 15.30
N ALA A 80 -0.09 -16.32 14.73
CA ALA A 80 -1.49 -16.56 14.42
C ALA A 80 -1.97 -17.89 14.98
N ILE A 81 -3.25 -17.91 15.37
CA ILE A 81 -3.98 -19.11 15.79
C ILE A 81 -4.48 -19.78 14.52
N LEU A 82 -4.24 -21.10 14.37
CA LEU A 82 -4.74 -21.90 13.25
C LEU A 82 -5.69 -23.03 13.73
N ASP A 83 -6.16 -22.95 14.98
CA ASP A 83 -7.12 -23.90 15.55
C ASP A 83 -8.52 -23.64 14.97
N GLU A 84 -9.09 -24.64 14.29
CA GLU A 84 -10.41 -24.57 13.66
C GLU A 84 -11.52 -24.17 14.64
N SER A 85 -11.40 -24.55 15.92
CA SER A 85 -12.40 -24.19 16.94
C SER A 85 -12.53 -22.68 17.15
N CYS A 86 -11.54 -21.92 16.70
CA CYS A 86 -11.50 -20.46 16.80
C CYS A 86 -12.15 -19.75 15.61
N TYR A 87 -12.54 -20.46 14.54
CA TYR A 87 -13.02 -19.87 13.28
C TYR A 87 -14.38 -20.43 12.86
N GLU A 88 -15.14 -19.63 12.10
CA GLU A 88 -16.35 -20.10 11.41
C GLU A 88 -15.99 -20.76 10.07
N ILE A 89 -14.88 -20.34 9.46
CA ILE A 89 -14.31 -20.95 8.24
C ILE A 89 -13.79 -22.34 8.61
N LYS A 90 -14.35 -23.36 7.95
CA LYS A 90 -13.84 -24.74 8.08
C LYS A 90 -12.48 -24.87 7.39
N ASP A 91 -11.62 -25.75 7.93
CA ASP A 91 -10.29 -26.00 7.36
C ASP A 91 -9.47 -24.71 7.22
N ILE A 92 -9.38 -23.92 8.30
CA ILE A 92 -8.65 -22.63 8.30
C ILE A 92 -7.18 -22.82 7.90
N GLU A 93 -6.51 -23.85 8.45
CA GLU A 93 -5.12 -24.12 8.14
C GLU A 93 -4.94 -24.51 6.66
N GLY A 94 -5.79 -25.38 6.12
CA GLY A 94 -5.77 -25.72 4.69
C GLY A 94 -6.08 -24.53 3.81
N THR A 95 -6.97 -23.62 4.22
CA THR A 95 -7.27 -22.38 3.50
C THR A 95 -6.06 -21.45 3.46
N VAL A 96 -5.38 -21.26 4.59
CA VAL A 96 -4.13 -20.47 4.66
C VAL A 96 -3.05 -21.11 3.79
N ASN A 97 -2.88 -22.43 3.84
CA ASN A 97 -1.87 -23.14 3.02
C ASN A 97 -2.13 -22.97 1.52
N ARG A 98 -3.40 -23.12 1.06
CA ARG A 98 -3.75 -22.90 -0.36
C ARG A 98 -3.46 -21.48 -0.81
N LEU A 99 -3.79 -20.47 0.02
CA LEU A 99 -3.50 -19.06 -0.29
C LEU A 99 -1.99 -18.78 -0.31
N ALA A 100 -1.25 -19.35 0.64
CA ALA A 100 0.19 -19.20 0.71
C ALA A 100 0.88 -19.87 -0.47
N GLU A 101 0.50 -21.08 -0.83
CA GLU A 101 1.04 -21.80 -1.98
C GLU A 101 0.80 -21.05 -3.30
N ALA A 102 -0.37 -20.45 -3.46
CA ALA A 102 -0.73 -19.72 -4.66
C ALA A 102 -0.09 -18.32 -4.76
N PHE A 103 0.08 -17.60 -3.64
CA PHE A 103 0.35 -16.17 -3.65
C PHE A 103 1.51 -15.73 -2.74
N TRP A 104 2.19 -16.62 -2.02
CA TRP A 104 3.37 -16.33 -1.24
C TRP A 104 4.59 -17.11 -1.72
N PRO A 105 5.76 -16.43 -1.75
CA PRO A 105 5.96 -15.01 -1.46
C PRO A 105 5.32 -14.11 -2.50
N GLY A 106 4.65 -13.00 -2.05
CA GLY A 106 3.95 -12.12 -2.98
C GLY A 106 3.03 -11.07 -2.34
N PRO A 107 2.23 -10.40 -3.18
CA PRO A 107 1.44 -9.22 -2.80
C PRO A 107 0.08 -9.56 -2.17
N LEU A 108 0.01 -10.63 -1.36
CA LEU A 108 -1.17 -11.00 -0.57
C LEU A 108 -0.90 -10.82 0.92
N THR A 109 -1.84 -10.20 1.62
CA THR A 109 -1.90 -10.11 3.08
C THR A 109 -3.11 -10.91 3.57
N ILE A 110 -2.90 -11.78 4.55
CA ILE A 110 -3.94 -12.60 5.18
C ILE A 110 -4.15 -12.11 6.61
N ILE A 111 -5.41 -11.87 7.00
CA ILE A 111 -5.77 -11.54 8.39
C ILE A 111 -6.26 -12.79 9.09
N LEU A 112 -5.66 -13.06 10.27
CA LEU A 112 -5.93 -14.20 11.12
C LEU A 112 -6.11 -13.75 12.57
N LYS A 113 -6.68 -14.59 13.44
CA LYS A 113 -6.67 -14.37 14.89
C LYS A 113 -5.25 -14.44 15.42
N LYS A 114 -4.84 -13.45 16.22
CA LYS A 114 -3.47 -13.35 16.72
C LYS A 114 -3.25 -14.26 17.93
N THR A 115 -2.00 -14.66 18.15
CA THR A 115 -1.54 -15.19 19.43
C THR A 115 -1.15 -14.06 20.39
N ASP A 116 -0.91 -14.38 21.66
CA ASP A 116 -0.43 -13.40 22.66
C ASP A 116 1.00 -12.91 22.39
N ALA A 117 1.74 -13.55 21.47
CA ALA A 117 3.06 -13.10 21.04
C ALA A 117 3.02 -11.74 20.33
N VAL A 118 1.90 -11.39 19.70
CA VAL A 118 1.73 -10.12 18.99
C VAL A 118 1.09 -9.08 19.90
N PRO A 119 1.77 -7.98 20.24
CA PRO A 119 1.21 -6.95 21.11
C PRO A 119 0.08 -6.18 20.43
N TYR A 120 -0.86 -5.66 21.22
CA TYR A 120 -1.97 -4.85 20.72
C TYR A 120 -1.52 -3.56 20.02
N GLU A 121 -0.38 -3.03 20.40
CA GLU A 121 0.23 -1.88 19.70
C GLU A 121 0.52 -2.18 18.22
N THR A 122 0.87 -3.42 17.89
CA THR A 122 1.10 -3.83 16.49
C THR A 122 -0.21 -3.97 15.74
N THR A 123 -1.24 -4.47 16.39
CA THR A 123 -2.55 -4.75 15.78
C THR A 123 -3.55 -3.60 15.88
N GLY A 124 -3.13 -2.44 16.42
CA GLY A 124 -4.05 -1.31 16.62
C GLY A 124 -5.19 -1.59 17.59
N GLY A 125 -4.97 -2.49 18.55
CA GLY A 125 -5.95 -2.91 19.54
C GLY A 125 -6.86 -4.07 19.11
N LEU A 126 -6.62 -4.68 17.94
CA LEU A 126 -7.44 -5.80 17.44
C LEU A 126 -6.92 -7.15 17.91
N ASP A 127 -7.83 -8.12 18.04
CA ASP A 127 -7.53 -9.54 18.30
C ASP A 127 -7.09 -10.31 17.04
N THR A 128 -6.80 -9.59 15.96
CA THR A 128 -6.39 -10.13 14.68
C THR A 128 -5.03 -9.58 14.26
N VAL A 129 -4.29 -10.33 13.46
CA VAL A 129 -3.00 -9.95 12.89
C VAL A 129 -3.04 -10.08 11.38
N ALA A 130 -2.57 -9.04 10.68
CA ALA A 130 -2.38 -9.06 9.23
C ALA A 130 -0.95 -9.54 8.93
N ILE A 131 -0.81 -10.58 8.10
CA ILE A 131 0.46 -11.26 7.82
C ILE A 131 0.73 -11.26 6.32
N ARG A 132 1.98 -11.00 5.93
CA ARG A 132 2.42 -11.03 4.54
C ARG A 132 3.83 -11.62 4.42
N MET A 133 4.07 -12.38 3.36
CA MET A 133 5.40 -12.81 2.96
C MET A 133 5.75 -12.15 1.61
N PRO A 134 6.53 -11.06 1.59
CA PRO A 134 6.84 -10.32 0.36
C PRO A 134 7.75 -11.13 -0.56
N SER A 135 7.63 -10.93 -1.89
CA SER A 135 8.47 -11.59 -2.89
C SER A 135 9.78 -10.86 -3.18
N ASP A 136 9.96 -9.63 -2.70
CA ASP A 136 11.19 -8.88 -2.88
C ASP A 136 12.35 -9.55 -2.14
N LYS A 137 13.44 -9.81 -2.86
CA LYS A 137 14.62 -10.52 -2.33
C LYS A 137 15.30 -9.73 -1.19
N ILE A 138 15.34 -8.39 -1.30
CA ILE A 138 15.93 -7.51 -0.26
C ILE A 138 15.09 -7.62 1.00
N ALA A 139 13.75 -7.51 0.87
CA ALA A 139 12.83 -7.67 1.99
C ALA A 139 13.01 -9.03 2.68
N ALA A 140 13.08 -10.13 1.93
CA ALA A 140 13.22 -11.47 2.47
C ALA A 140 14.51 -11.63 3.29
N VAL A 141 15.65 -11.16 2.78
CA VAL A 141 16.94 -11.20 3.50
C VAL A 141 16.89 -10.29 4.73
N PHE A 142 16.41 -9.06 4.59
CA PHE A 142 16.29 -8.11 5.70
C PHE A 142 15.43 -8.66 6.84
N ILE A 143 14.27 -9.27 6.54
CA ILE A 143 13.38 -9.85 7.55
C ILE A 143 14.07 -11.01 8.28
N ARG A 144 14.81 -11.89 7.56
CA ARG A 144 15.54 -12.99 8.17
C ARG A 144 16.69 -12.51 9.08
N GLU A 145 17.44 -11.50 8.64
CA GLU A 145 18.53 -10.91 9.42
C GLU A 145 18.03 -10.07 10.61
N SER A 146 16.75 -9.71 10.62
CA SER A 146 16.10 -8.99 11.72
C SER A 146 15.66 -9.97 12.82
N CYS A 147 14.42 -9.91 13.23
CA CYS A 147 13.81 -10.78 14.23
C CYS A 147 12.88 -11.85 13.61
N GLY A 148 12.78 -11.92 12.28
CA GLY A 148 11.85 -12.78 11.54
C GLY A 148 10.40 -12.26 11.48
N TYR A 149 10.08 -11.19 12.23
CA TYR A 149 8.74 -10.59 12.34
C TYR A 149 8.84 -9.07 12.28
N VAL A 150 8.66 -8.49 11.08
CA VAL A 150 8.79 -7.05 10.87
C VAL A 150 7.42 -6.43 10.66
N ALA A 151 6.95 -5.62 11.60
CA ALA A 151 5.75 -4.82 11.41
C ALA A 151 6.06 -3.66 10.47
N ALA A 152 5.33 -3.55 9.35
CA ALA A 152 5.59 -2.48 8.40
C ALA A 152 4.31 -1.96 7.71
N PRO A 153 3.93 -0.71 7.91
CA PRO A 153 3.08 0.07 7.01
C PRO A 153 3.94 0.62 5.86
N SER A 154 3.34 1.28 4.87
CA SER A 154 4.09 2.01 3.82
C SER A 154 5.01 3.09 4.43
N ALA A 155 6.18 3.33 3.82
CA ALA A 155 7.24 4.20 4.36
C ALA A 155 7.05 5.70 4.01
N ASN A 156 5.84 6.25 4.21
CA ASN A 156 5.47 7.66 3.99
C ASN A 156 4.94 8.32 5.24
N ILE A 157 4.94 9.63 5.31
CA ILE A 157 4.11 10.38 6.27
C ILE A 157 2.64 10.06 6.02
N SER A 158 1.86 9.85 7.10
CA SER A 158 0.46 9.46 7.02
C SER A 158 -0.35 10.39 6.12
N GLY A 159 -1.19 9.83 5.26
CA GLY A 159 -2.04 10.57 4.32
C GLY A 159 -1.40 10.82 2.95
N ARG A 160 -0.08 10.90 2.83
CA ARG A 160 0.63 11.11 1.55
C ARG A 160 0.59 9.84 0.66
N PRO A 161 0.84 9.97 -0.67
CA PRO A 161 0.97 8.83 -1.58
C PRO A 161 2.07 7.86 -1.12
N SER A 162 1.82 6.55 -1.19
CA SER A 162 2.79 5.55 -0.77
C SER A 162 4.09 5.61 -1.60
N PRO A 163 5.26 5.36 -1.00
CA PRO A 163 6.53 5.51 -1.68
C PRO A 163 6.84 4.31 -2.57
N THR A 164 7.09 4.58 -3.84
CA THR A 164 7.47 3.58 -4.86
C THR A 164 8.93 3.72 -5.28
N LYS A 165 9.62 4.75 -4.78
CA LYS A 165 11.04 5.04 -5.00
C LYS A 165 11.70 5.43 -3.70
N VAL A 166 13.00 5.18 -3.59
CA VAL A 166 13.78 5.59 -2.41
C VAL A 166 13.74 7.10 -2.17
N SER A 167 13.71 7.91 -3.23
CA SER A 167 13.60 9.38 -3.11
C SER A 167 12.34 9.82 -2.38
N HIS A 168 11.22 9.12 -2.55
CA HIS A 168 9.98 9.38 -1.81
C HIS A 168 10.13 9.09 -0.31
N VAL A 169 10.88 8.01 0.03
CA VAL A 169 11.16 7.65 1.43
C VAL A 169 12.09 8.66 2.08
N ILE A 170 13.14 9.07 1.37
CA ILE A 170 14.09 10.08 1.84
C ILE A 170 13.37 11.40 2.13
N GLU A 171 12.51 11.85 1.20
CA GLU A 171 11.71 13.08 1.38
C GLU A 171 10.83 13.03 2.64
N ASP A 172 10.18 11.88 2.90
CA ASP A 172 9.21 11.77 3.97
C ASP A 172 9.83 11.44 5.34
N LEU A 173 10.88 10.60 5.37
CA LEU A 173 11.33 9.96 6.60
C LEU A 173 12.80 10.24 6.99
N SER A 174 13.59 10.96 6.19
CA SER A 174 14.93 11.37 6.63
C SER A 174 14.87 12.16 7.94
N GLY A 175 15.75 11.80 8.87
CA GLY A 175 15.77 12.38 10.21
C GLY A 175 14.74 11.80 11.19
N ARG A 176 13.89 10.86 10.75
CA ARG A 176 12.83 10.22 11.55
C ARG A 176 13.06 8.73 11.76
N VAL A 177 13.91 8.10 10.96
CA VAL A 177 14.21 6.66 10.98
C VAL A 177 15.71 6.44 11.02
N ASP A 178 16.13 5.28 11.51
CA ASP A 178 17.56 4.96 11.68
C ASP A 178 18.23 4.68 10.34
N MET A 179 17.56 3.92 9.46
CA MET A 179 18.12 3.53 8.16
C MET A 179 17.06 3.47 7.06
N ILE A 180 17.48 3.71 5.82
CA ILE A 180 16.71 3.49 4.59
C ILE A 180 17.52 2.54 3.70
N ILE A 181 16.96 1.39 3.34
CA ILE A 181 17.54 0.46 2.36
C ILE A 181 17.09 0.92 0.97
N ASP A 182 18.04 1.36 0.15
CA ASP A 182 17.81 1.73 -1.25
C ASP A 182 17.97 0.50 -2.14
N GLY A 183 16.85 -0.10 -2.54
CA GLY A 183 16.78 -1.22 -3.49
C GLY A 183 16.20 -0.83 -4.85
N GLY A 184 16.15 0.48 -5.17
CA GLY A 184 15.58 0.98 -6.42
C GLY A 184 14.06 1.08 -6.41
N ASP A 185 13.47 1.20 -7.60
CA ASP A 185 12.03 1.35 -7.79
C ASP A 185 11.31 0.00 -7.52
N VAL A 186 10.08 0.06 -7.04
CA VAL A 186 9.24 -1.13 -6.81
C VAL A 186 8.61 -1.63 -8.13
N ASP A 187 8.17 -2.88 -8.15
CA ASP A 187 7.67 -3.51 -9.38
C ASP A 187 6.18 -3.25 -9.62
N ILE A 188 5.33 -3.31 -8.57
CA ILE A 188 3.86 -3.26 -8.66
C ILE A 188 3.32 -1.83 -8.47
N GLY A 189 3.80 -1.10 -7.45
CA GLY A 189 3.42 0.29 -7.21
C GLY A 189 2.17 0.51 -6.35
N LEU A 190 1.40 -0.53 -6.03
CA LEU A 190 0.25 -0.49 -5.13
C LEU A 190 0.43 -1.47 -3.99
N GLU A 191 -0.19 -1.21 -2.84
CA GLU A 191 -0.14 -2.11 -1.68
C GLU A 191 -0.81 -3.45 -1.97
N SER A 192 -0.44 -4.47 -1.17
CA SER A 192 -0.97 -5.83 -1.24
C SER A 192 -2.49 -5.91 -1.17
N THR A 193 -3.05 -6.93 -1.79
CA THR A 193 -4.43 -7.37 -1.53
C THR A 193 -4.53 -7.83 -0.08
N ILE A 194 -5.65 -7.52 0.60
CA ILE A 194 -5.90 -7.98 1.97
C ILE A 194 -7.14 -8.86 1.99
N VAL A 195 -6.99 -10.09 2.49
CA VAL A 195 -8.08 -11.04 2.73
C VAL A 195 -8.22 -11.28 4.22
N ASP A 196 -9.43 -11.10 4.74
CA ASP A 196 -9.80 -11.40 6.13
C ASP A 196 -10.41 -12.82 6.20
N LEU A 197 -9.84 -13.69 7.01
CA LEU A 197 -10.32 -15.05 7.27
C LEU A 197 -10.95 -15.19 8.67
N THR A 198 -11.21 -14.11 9.38
CA THR A 198 -11.69 -14.14 10.78
C THR A 198 -13.21 -14.07 10.90
N GLU A 199 -13.94 -13.92 9.81
CA GLU A 199 -15.39 -13.84 9.72
C GLU A 199 -16.00 -15.17 9.25
N ASP A 200 -17.33 -15.18 8.94
CA ASP A 200 -18.08 -16.34 8.45
C ASP A 200 -17.58 -16.92 7.12
N ARG A 201 -16.89 -16.10 6.34
CA ARG A 201 -16.25 -16.45 5.05
C ARG A 201 -15.08 -15.52 4.75
N PRO A 202 -14.25 -15.82 3.75
CA PRO A 202 -13.18 -14.92 3.33
C PRO A 202 -13.70 -13.60 2.75
N TYR A 203 -13.20 -12.45 3.25
CA TYR A 203 -13.53 -11.12 2.74
C TYR A 203 -12.31 -10.39 2.20
N ILE A 204 -12.42 -9.83 0.98
CA ILE A 204 -11.43 -8.90 0.45
C ILE A 204 -11.68 -7.52 1.08
N LEU A 205 -10.78 -7.11 1.97
CA LEU A 205 -10.84 -5.80 2.63
C LEU A 205 -10.12 -4.70 1.85
N ARG A 206 -9.20 -5.07 0.99
CA ARG A 206 -8.46 -4.13 0.13
C ARG A 206 -8.08 -4.82 -1.18
N PRO A 207 -8.54 -4.35 -2.34
CA PRO A 207 -8.10 -4.86 -3.62
C PRO A 207 -6.63 -4.48 -3.88
N GLY A 208 -5.89 -5.34 -4.60
CA GLY A 208 -4.49 -5.18 -4.99
C GLY A 208 -4.15 -6.03 -6.20
N ALA A 209 -2.87 -6.33 -6.40
CA ALA A 209 -2.40 -7.11 -7.56
C ALA A 209 -2.91 -8.56 -7.57
N VAL A 210 -3.16 -9.17 -6.41
CA VAL A 210 -3.93 -10.42 -6.34
C VAL A 210 -5.40 -10.06 -6.46
N THR A 211 -5.98 -10.35 -7.64
CA THR A 211 -7.35 -9.94 -7.98
C THR A 211 -8.40 -10.84 -7.35
N GLU A 212 -9.66 -10.36 -7.30
CA GLU A 212 -10.79 -11.19 -6.84
C GLU A 212 -10.91 -12.49 -7.66
N GLN A 213 -10.71 -12.42 -8.98
CA GLN A 213 -10.77 -13.60 -9.85
C GLN A 213 -9.69 -14.63 -9.48
N MET A 214 -8.46 -14.19 -9.22
CA MET A 214 -7.37 -15.06 -8.78
C MET A 214 -7.69 -15.71 -7.44
N LEU A 215 -8.22 -14.95 -6.48
CA LEU A 215 -8.62 -15.46 -5.17
C LEU A 215 -9.77 -16.48 -5.30
N ARG A 216 -10.79 -16.23 -6.13
CA ARG A 216 -11.89 -17.16 -6.36
C ARG A 216 -11.46 -18.50 -6.96
N ALA A 217 -10.36 -18.52 -7.71
CA ALA A 217 -9.79 -19.77 -8.24
C ALA A 217 -9.21 -20.67 -7.12
N VAL A 218 -8.83 -20.10 -5.97
CA VAL A 218 -8.21 -20.80 -4.84
C VAL A 218 -9.20 -21.00 -3.67
N ILE A 219 -10.01 -19.98 -3.40
CA ILE A 219 -11.04 -19.94 -2.34
C ILE A 219 -12.35 -19.40 -2.93
N PRO A 220 -13.19 -20.26 -3.53
CA PRO A 220 -14.37 -19.84 -4.32
C PRO A 220 -15.37 -18.95 -3.59
N ASP A 221 -15.47 -19.09 -2.23
CA ASP A 221 -16.44 -18.37 -1.40
C ASP A 221 -16.00 -16.95 -1.03
N VAL A 222 -14.83 -16.50 -1.50
CA VAL A 222 -14.34 -15.14 -1.21
C VAL A 222 -15.27 -14.08 -1.80
N THR A 223 -15.51 -13.04 -1.02
CA THR A 223 -16.33 -11.89 -1.44
C THR A 223 -15.63 -10.58 -1.10
N VAL A 224 -16.01 -9.51 -1.83
CA VAL A 224 -15.55 -8.16 -1.50
C VAL A 224 -16.38 -7.62 -0.34
N ASP A 225 -15.72 -7.08 0.68
CA ASP A 225 -16.42 -6.49 1.83
C ASP A 225 -17.28 -5.30 1.39
N LYS A 226 -18.56 -5.34 1.73
CA LYS A 226 -19.52 -4.25 1.44
C LYS A 226 -19.18 -2.97 2.19
N GLY A 227 -18.45 -3.04 3.29
CA GLY A 227 -17.94 -1.89 4.06
C GLY A 227 -16.89 -1.06 3.32
N LEU A 228 -16.25 -1.59 2.27
CA LEU A 228 -15.39 -0.82 1.37
C LEU A 228 -16.12 0.37 0.69
N LYS A 229 -17.45 0.33 0.66
CA LYS A 229 -18.30 1.38 0.04
C LYS A 229 -18.88 2.38 1.04
N LYS A 230 -18.66 2.21 2.36
CA LYS A 230 -19.20 3.11 3.40
C LYS A 230 -18.13 3.38 4.46
N ASP A 231 -17.88 4.64 4.75
CA ASP A 231 -17.12 5.06 5.94
C ASP A 231 -17.90 4.59 7.20
N SER A 232 -17.36 3.60 7.90
CA SER A 232 -17.90 3.17 9.19
C SER A 232 -17.10 3.82 10.32
N ASP A 233 -17.79 4.19 11.42
CA ASP A 233 -17.14 4.71 12.64
C ASP A 233 -16.32 3.66 13.40
N ALA A 234 -16.38 2.40 12.99
CA ALA A 234 -15.63 1.30 13.59
C ALA A 234 -14.11 1.45 13.38
N ALA A 235 -13.33 0.87 14.29
CA ALA A 235 -11.88 0.75 14.13
C ALA A 235 -11.56 -0.02 12.82
N PRO A 236 -10.60 0.46 12.01
CA PRO A 236 -10.30 -0.18 10.75
C PRO A 236 -9.64 -1.55 10.97
N LYS A 237 -10.21 -2.61 10.39
CA LYS A 237 -9.64 -3.97 10.44
C LYS A 237 -8.32 -4.09 9.66
N ALA A 238 -8.07 -3.20 8.72
CA ALA A 238 -6.90 -3.23 7.86
C ALA A 238 -6.41 -1.82 7.50
N PRO A 239 -5.12 -1.67 7.16
CA PRO A 239 -4.56 -0.40 6.69
C PRO A 239 -5.29 0.12 5.44
N GLY A 240 -5.57 1.44 5.42
CA GLY A 240 -6.16 2.11 4.27
C GLY A 240 -7.68 2.02 4.16
N MET A 241 -8.40 1.60 5.21
CA MET A 241 -9.87 1.52 5.19
C MET A 241 -10.55 2.84 5.57
N LYS A 242 -10.11 3.52 6.64
CA LYS A 242 -10.88 4.60 7.30
C LYS A 242 -10.41 6.02 6.99
N TYR A 243 -9.13 6.27 6.96
CA TYR A 243 -8.58 7.62 6.89
C TYR A 243 -8.37 8.10 5.45
N ARG A 244 -8.31 9.43 5.23
CA ARG A 244 -7.85 9.96 3.95
C ARG A 244 -6.43 9.47 3.68
N HIS A 245 -6.26 8.71 2.63
CA HIS A 245 -5.00 8.07 2.25
C HIS A 245 -4.61 8.46 0.82
N TYR A 246 -3.31 8.39 0.55
CA TYR A 246 -2.75 8.52 -0.80
C TYR A 246 -2.93 9.90 -1.43
N ALA A 247 -3.35 10.90 -0.65
CA ALA A 247 -3.71 12.20 -1.18
C ALA A 247 -2.47 13.03 -1.55
N PRO A 248 -2.42 13.62 -2.76
CA PRO A 248 -1.51 14.69 -3.07
C PRO A 248 -1.86 15.95 -2.26
N LYS A 249 -0.97 16.95 -2.27
CA LYS A 249 -1.22 18.26 -1.65
C LYS A 249 -2.32 19.02 -2.40
N GLY A 250 -2.32 18.89 -3.75
CA GLY A 250 -3.34 19.49 -4.60
C GLY A 250 -4.71 18.79 -4.45
N GLU A 251 -5.79 19.51 -4.76
CA GLU A 251 -7.14 18.97 -4.74
C GLU A 251 -7.38 18.09 -5.97
N LEU A 252 -7.58 16.79 -5.77
CA LEU A 252 -7.82 15.82 -6.84
C LEU A 252 -9.32 15.60 -7.07
N THR A 253 -9.73 15.66 -8.34
CA THR A 253 -11.09 15.31 -8.80
C THR A 253 -11.03 14.29 -9.91
N ILE A 254 -11.78 13.19 -9.79
CA ILE A 254 -11.93 12.19 -10.84
C ILE A 254 -13.09 12.59 -11.74
N VAL A 255 -12.91 12.56 -13.06
CA VAL A 255 -13.96 12.83 -14.03
C VAL A 255 -14.26 11.54 -14.79
N THR A 256 -15.53 11.15 -14.84
CA THR A 256 -15.99 9.92 -15.48
C THR A 256 -17.12 10.18 -16.44
N GLY A 257 -17.25 9.37 -17.50
CA GLY A 257 -18.28 9.50 -18.53
C GLY A 257 -17.76 9.17 -19.91
N ASP A 258 -18.43 9.71 -20.93
CA ASP A 258 -17.94 9.65 -22.31
C ASP A 258 -16.60 10.40 -22.43
N ILE A 259 -15.60 9.80 -23.08
CA ILE A 259 -14.24 10.33 -23.07
C ILE A 259 -14.12 11.74 -23.69
N ASP A 260 -14.90 12.03 -24.72
CA ASP A 260 -14.85 13.36 -25.35
C ASP A 260 -15.45 14.40 -24.39
N ARG A 261 -16.52 14.08 -23.68
CA ARG A 261 -17.10 14.95 -22.64
C ARG A 261 -16.17 15.13 -21.44
N VAL A 262 -15.48 14.07 -21.02
CA VAL A 262 -14.48 14.12 -19.93
C VAL A 262 -13.38 15.11 -20.30
N ILE A 263 -12.82 15.02 -21.51
CA ILE A 263 -11.75 15.89 -21.98
C ILE A 263 -12.24 17.34 -22.10
N ASP A 264 -13.42 17.57 -22.66
CA ASP A 264 -13.99 18.91 -22.78
C ASP A 264 -14.20 19.53 -21.41
N TYR A 265 -14.81 18.80 -20.46
CA TYR A 265 -14.99 19.27 -19.07
C TYR A 265 -13.66 19.63 -18.40
N ILE A 266 -12.65 18.75 -18.47
CA ILE A 266 -11.35 18.99 -17.85
C ILE A 266 -10.67 20.21 -18.50
N ASN A 267 -10.74 20.37 -19.84
CA ASN A 267 -10.18 21.51 -20.53
C ASN A 267 -10.86 22.83 -20.14
N ASP A 268 -12.19 22.83 -19.98
CA ASP A 268 -12.93 23.99 -19.50
C ASP A 268 -12.52 24.37 -18.07
N ARG A 269 -12.38 23.38 -17.18
CA ARG A 269 -11.89 23.60 -15.81
C ARG A 269 -10.45 24.09 -15.77
N ALA A 270 -9.57 23.59 -16.66
CA ALA A 270 -8.20 24.05 -16.79
C ALA A 270 -8.13 25.53 -17.23
N GLN A 271 -9.06 25.98 -18.11
CA GLN A 271 -9.17 27.39 -18.49
C GLN A 271 -9.59 28.28 -17.32
N VAL A 272 -10.53 27.82 -16.49
CA VAL A 272 -10.95 28.54 -15.27
C VAL A 272 -9.75 28.66 -14.32
N CYS A 273 -9.04 27.54 -14.04
CA CYS A 273 -7.84 27.58 -13.21
C CYS A 273 -6.80 28.57 -13.72
N LYS A 274 -6.60 28.62 -15.05
CA LYS A 274 -5.67 29.57 -15.68
C LYS A 274 -6.10 31.03 -15.46
N ALA A 275 -7.40 31.32 -15.57
CA ALA A 275 -7.91 32.67 -15.33
C ALA A 275 -7.74 33.10 -13.86
N ASP A 276 -7.84 32.15 -12.93
CA ASP A 276 -7.69 32.36 -11.49
C ASP A 276 -6.22 32.24 -11.02
N LEU A 277 -5.26 32.05 -11.92
CA LEU A 277 -3.83 31.87 -11.66
C LEU A 277 -3.53 30.65 -10.78
N ILE A 278 -4.39 29.62 -10.81
CA ILE A 278 -4.24 28.35 -10.10
C ILE A 278 -3.50 27.37 -10.99
N LYS A 279 -2.46 26.73 -10.47
CA LYS A 279 -1.72 25.71 -11.21
C LYS A 279 -2.50 24.39 -11.27
N CYS A 280 -2.96 24.06 -12.48
CA CYS A 280 -3.77 22.87 -12.74
C CYS A 280 -2.95 21.75 -13.38
N GLY A 281 -3.25 20.50 -13.02
CA GLY A 281 -2.67 19.28 -13.57
C GLY A 281 -3.71 18.26 -14.01
N VAL A 282 -3.33 17.36 -14.94
CA VAL A 282 -4.19 16.30 -15.45
C VAL A 282 -3.47 14.96 -15.41
N ILE A 283 -4.16 13.91 -14.95
CA ILE A 283 -3.76 12.50 -15.04
C ILE A 283 -4.56 11.86 -16.17
N CYS A 284 -3.87 11.28 -17.15
CA CYS A 284 -4.51 10.62 -18.28
C CYS A 284 -3.67 9.46 -18.81
N PRO A 285 -4.23 8.59 -19.68
CA PRO A 285 -3.45 7.64 -20.48
C PRO A 285 -2.56 8.35 -21.52
N ASP A 286 -1.56 7.63 -22.03
CA ASP A 286 -0.60 8.16 -23.01
C ASP A 286 -1.29 8.69 -24.29
N GLU A 287 -2.35 8.03 -24.74
CA GLU A 287 -3.09 8.37 -25.96
C GLU A 287 -3.83 9.71 -25.87
N HIS A 288 -4.10 10.20 -24.65
CA HIS A 288 -4.90 11.41 -24.44
C HIS A 288 -4.05 12.65 -24.11
N ILE A 289 -2.73 12.52 -23.94
CA ILE A 289 -1.85 13.61 -23.47
C ILE A 289 -2.00 14.91 -24.29
N LEU A 290 -2.08 14.78 -25.61
CA LEU A 290 -2.16 15.93 -26.54
C LEU A 290 -3.57 16.56 -26.61
N ARG A 291 -4.57 15.94 -25.99
CA ARG A 291 -5.94 16.44 -25.96
C ARG A 291 -6.18 17.44 -24.82
N TYR A 292 -5.29 17.47 -23.82
CA TYR A 292 -5.42 18.35 -22.66
C TYR A 292 -4.66 19.67 -22.83
N LYS A 293 -5.26 20.76 -22.30
CA LYS A 293 -4.72 22.13 -22.35
C LYS A 293 -4.18 22.61 -20.99
N ALA A 294 -4.14 21.74 -19.99
CA ALA A 294 -3.58 22.05 -18.69
C ALA A 294 -2.07 22.28 -18.75
N PRO A 295 -1.50 23.12 -17.88
CA PRO A 295 -0.05 23.40 -17.89
C PRO A 295 0.80 22.19 -17.49
N VAL A 296 0.24 21.23 -16.74
CA VAL A 296 0.91 20.00 -16.34
C VAL A 296 0.03 18.81 -16.70
N VAL A 297 0.49 17.96 -17.60
CA VAL A 297 -0.20 16.71 -17.96
C VAL A 297 0.75 15.54 -17.67
N LYS A 298 0.30 14.57 -16.91
CA LYS A 298 1.07 13.38 -16.53
C LYS A 298 0.37 12.11 -17.00
N CYS A 299 1.13 11.24 -17.66
CA CYS A 299 0.64 9.96 -18.11
C CYS A 299 0.97 8.85 -17.13
N THR A 300 0.07 7.90 -17.04
CA THR A 300 0.24 6.72 -16.17
C THR A 300 0.57 5.44 -16.95
N GLY A 301 0.43 5.43 -18.26
CA GLY A 301 0.62 4.30 -19.16
C GLY A 301 -0.40 4.33 -20.30
N ARG A 302 -0.42 3.28 -21.11
CA ARG A 302 -1.35 3.14 -22.23
C ARG A 302 -2.76 2.78 -21.75
N LEU A 303 -3.76 3.06 -22.57
CA LEU A 303 -5.12 2.56 -22.36
C LEU A 303 -5.13 1.03 -22.25
N GLY A 304 -5.77 0.49 -21.22
CA GLY A 304 -5.86 -0.94 -20.97
C GLY A 304 -4.60 -1.57 -20.37
N ASP A 305 -3.59 -0.76 -19.98
CA ASP A 305 -2.40 -1.22 -19.26
C ASP A 305 -2.48 -0.80 -17.78
N GLU A 306 -3.42 -1.42 -17.05
CA GLU A 306 -3.65 -1.11 -15.64
C GLU A 306 -2.44 -1.46 -14.75
N GLU A 307 -1.55 -2.36 -15.17
CA GLU A 307 -0.30 -2.64 -14.46
C GLU A 307 0.67 -1.44 -14.54
N ALA A 308 0.82 -0.83 -15.70
CA ALA A 308 1.59 0.41 -15.84
C ALA A 308 0.97 1.55 -15.03
N VAL A 309 -0.35 1.70 -15.05
CA VAL A 309 -1.07 2.68 -14.23
C VAL A 309 -0.81 2.45 -12.75
N ALA A 310 -0.93 1.20 -12.27
CA ALA A 310 -0.67 0.83 -10.88
C ALA A 310 0.76 1.22 -10.46
N LYS A 311 1.75 0.91 -11.29
CA LYS A 311 3.17 1.22 -11.04
C LYS A 311 3.46 2.72 -10.97
N ARG A 312 2.75 3.52 -11.78
CA ARG A 312 3.00 4.95 -11.95
C ARG A 312 2.17 5.84 -11.02
N LEU A 313 1.00 5.42 -10.57
CA LEU A 313 0.00 6.25 -9.91
C LEU A 313 0.59 7.12 -8.78
N TYR A 314 1.26 6.51 -7.81
CA TYR A 314 1.80 7.25 -6.67
C TYR A 314 2.96 8.17 -7.04
N SER A 315 3.80 7.76 -8.01
CA SER A 315 4.86 8.64 -8.52
C SER A 315 4.28 9.89 -9.16
N VAL A 316 3.24 9.74 -9.98
CA VAL A 316 2.55 10.87 -10.64
C VAL A 316 1.93 11.83 -9.61
N LEU A 317 1.27 11.30 -8.57
CA LEU A 317 0.72 12.14 -7.50
C LEU A 317 1.81 12.94 -6.77
N ARG A 318 2.99 12.33 -6.53
CA ARG A 318 4.13 13.02 -5.93
C ARG A 318 4.80 14.01 -6.88
N GLU A 319 4.84 13.73 -8.18
CA GLU A 319 5.34 14.66 -9.18
C GLU A 319 4.50 15.95 -9.22
N PHE A 320 3.17 15.87 -9.07
CA PHE A 320 2.32 17.05 -8.94
C PHE A 320 2.65 17.85 -7.68
N ASP A 321 2.90 17.17 -6.55
CA ASP A 321 3.32 17.82 -5.30
C ASP A 321 4.64 18.58 -5.48
N ALA A 322 5.62 17.97 -6.16
CA ALA A 322 6.93 18.58 -6.42
C ALA A 322 6.83 19.77 -7.36
N GLU A 323 5.90 19.75 -8.31
CA GLU A 323 5.66 20.84 -9.24
C GLU A 323 4.74 21.92 -8.69
N GLY A 324 4.21 21.76 -7.45
CA GLY A 324 3.31 22.72 -6.80
C GLY A 324 1.96 22.86 -7.52
N VAL A 325 1.42 21.75 -8.03
CA VAL A 325 0.09 21.73 -8.64
C VAL A 325 -0.96 21.79 -7.54
N GLU A 326 -1.92 22.71 -7.66
CA GLU A 326 -2.94 22.99 -6.65
C GLU A 326 -4.26 22.27 -6.93
N VAL A 327 -4.62 22.09 -8.21
CA VAL A 327 -5.84 21.40 -8.65
C VAL A 327 -5.45 20.32 -9.67
N ILE A 328 -5.91 19.10 -9.41
CA ILE A 328 -5.62 17.93 -10.24
C ILE A 328 -6.93 17.33 -10.73
N TYR A 329 -7.04 17.08 -12.02
CA TYR A 329 -8.10 16.28 -12.61
C TYR A 329 -7.55 14.96 -13.09
N SER A 330 -8.31 13.89 -12.94
CA SER A 330 -7.96 12.56 -13.47
C SER A 330 -9.09 12.00 -14.28
N GLU A 331 -8.77 11.40 -15.42
CA GLU A 331 -9.68 10.43 -16.03
C GLU A 331 -9.93 9.27 -15.05
N SER A 332 -11.04 8.56 -15.23
CA SER A 332 -11.27 7.26 -14.59
C SER A 332 -10.57 6.17 -15.39
N PHE A 333 -10.11 5.13 -14.69
CA PHE A 333 -9.52 3.94 -15.29
C PHE A 333 -10.49 2.77 -15.24
N ASP A 334 -10.17 1.67 -15.94
CA ASP A 334 -10.97 0.46 -15.89
C ASP A 334 -11.04 -0.06 -14.44
N SER A 335 -12.16 -0.71 -14.10
CA SER A 335 -12.42 -1.23 -12.76
C SER A 335 -12.23 -2.75 -12.65
N ASP A 336 -11.84 -3.41 -13.74
CA ASP A 336 -11.61 -4.85 -13.75
C ASP A 336 -10.17 -5.21 -13.31
N GLY A 337 -10.01 -6.39 -12.79
CA GLY A 337 -8.71 -6.89 -12.40
C GLY A 337 -7.95 -5.96 -11.44
N ILE A 338 -6.70 -5.60 -11.80
CA ILE A 338 -5.87 -4.68 -11.02
C ILE A 338 -6.41 -3.24 -11.10
N GLY A 339 -7.17 -2.89 -12.14
CA GLY A 339 -7.81 -1.59 -12.29
C GLY A 339 -8.74 -1.26 -11.12
N SER A 340 -9.40 -2.27 -10.51
CA SER A 340 -10.19 -2.07 -9.30
C SER A 340 -9.33 -1.56 -8.12
N ALA A 341 -8.07 -2.01 -8.01
CA ALA A 341 -7.14 -1.52 -7.01
C ALA A 341 -6.67 -0.11 -7.33
N VAL A 342 -6.38 0.20 -8.60
CA VAL A 342 -6.04 1.56 -9.08
C VAL A 342 -7.15 2.53 -8.70
N MET A 343 -8.39 2.24 -9.10
CA MET A 343 -9.54 3.09 -8.81
C MET A 343 -9.81 3.23 -7.31
N ASN A 344 -9.66 2.17 -6.52
CA ASN A 344 -9.77 2.25 -5.06
C ASN A 344 -8.78 3.26 -4.46
N ARG A 345 -7.52 3.30 -4.94
CA ARG A 345 -6.50 4.24 -4.47
C ARG A 345 -6.79 5.67 -4.96
N LEU A 346 -7.19 5.80 -6.21
CA LEU A 346 -7.49 7.10 -6.81
C LEU A 346 -8.70 7.76 -6.15
N ILE A 347 -9.78 7.00 -5.90
CA ILE A 347 -10.98 7.48 -5.19
C ILE A 347 -10.63 7.96 -3.78
N LYS A 348 -9.80 7.21 -3.05
CA LYS A 348 -9.33 7.63 -1.71
C LYS A 348 -8.43 8.86 -1.75
N ALA A 349 -7.54 8.95 -2.75
CA ALA A 349 -6.70 10.13 -2.98
C ALA A 349 -7.54 11.38 -3.27
N ALA A 350 -8.63 11.22 -4.03
CA ALA A 350 -9.59 12.28 -4.36
C ALA A 350 -10.57 12.61 -3.21
N GLY A 351 -10.52 11.88 -2.07
CA GLY A 351 -11.50 12.06 -1.00
C GLY A 351 -12.93 11.84 -1.48
N HIS A 352 -13.14 10.86 -2.38
CA HIS A 352 -14.42 10.51 -3.02
C HIS A 352 -15.01 11.61 -3.93
N LYS A 353 -14.20 12.60 -4.36
CA LYS A 353 -14.64 13.64 -5.28
C LYS A 353 -14.65 13.12 -6.72
N ILE A 354 -15.84 12.77 -7.19
CA ILE A 354 -16.09 12.23 -8.54
C ILE A 354 -17.12 13.11 -9.23
N VAL A 355 -16.86 13.46 -10.48
CA VAL A 355 -17.79 14.20 -11.36
C VAL A 355 -18.11 13.30 -12.54
N GLN A 356 -19.40 13.13 -12.82
CA GLN A 356 -19.88 12.42 -14.00
C GLN A 356 -20.39 13.41 -15.04
N VAL A 357 -19.95 13.24 -16.31
CA VAL A 357 -20.25 14.13 -17.43
C VAL A 357 -20.88 13.40 -18.60
#